data_fa040a1080d7f6b027226880ad814f77
#
_entry.id   fa040a1080d7f6b027226880ad814f77
#
_cell.length_a   1.000
_cell.length_b   1.000
_cell.length_c   1.000
_cell.angle_alpha   90.00
_cell.angle_beta   90.00
_cell.angle_gamma   90.00
#
_symmetry.space_group_name_H-M   'P 1'
#
loop_
_entity.id
_entity.type
_entity.pdbx_description
1 polymer ?
#
loop_
_entity_poly.entity_id
_entity_poly.type
_entity_poly.pdbx_seq_one_letter_code
_entity_poly.pdbx_strand_id
1 'polypeptide(L)'
;ASPTVLRFKLRQGVKFHNGAPFTADDVVASMTRVSDDASPLKGNLPAFKAVRKVDDFTVDIEMTHPYPLMLNDLTNIFIFNRQWLVDNNSTKPTDAAKKIEGYATHNANGTGPFKVESYRPDTRTVLVVNKDWWDKPRHNLDRIEFTPIASAPTRVAALLSGDINFTENAPLQDLDRLRA
;
A
#
# COMPACT_ATOMS: atom_id res chain seq x y z
N ALA A 1 2.47 1.19 29.61
CA ALA A 1 1.72 1.13 28.36
C ALA A 1 0.24 1.03 28.70
N SER A 2 -0.62 1.75 27.99
CA SER A 2 -2.08 1.64 28.14
C SER A 2 -2.58 0.50 27.24
N PRO A 3 -3.57 -0.29 27.65
CA PRO A 3 -4.15 -1.33 26.79
C PRO A 3 -4.86 -0.76 25.55
N THR A 4 -5.06 0.56 25.49
CA THR A 4 -5.69 1.28 24.38
C THR A 4 -4.76 2.19 23.61
N VAL A 5 -3.44 2.12 23.85
CA VAL A 5 -2.44 2.93 23.14
C VAL A 5 -1.30 2.04 22.64
N LEU A 6 -1.11 2.04 21.34
CA LEU A 6 0.04 1.40 20.68
C LEU A 6 1.06 2.47 20.30
N ARG A 7 2.27 2.38 20.85
CA ARG A 7 3.39 3.26 20.49
C ARG A 7 4.29 2.60 19.48
N PHE A 8 4.52 3.28 18.36
CA PHE A 8 5.41 2.84 17.31
C PHE A 8 6.66 3.73 17.24
N LYS A 9 7.82 3.09 17.21
CA LYS A 9 9.08 3.71 16.82
C LYS A 9 9.26 3.51 15.32
N LEU A 10 9.34 4.61 14.60
CA LEU A 10 9.46 4.60 13.14
C LEU A 10 10.92 4.38 12.74
N ARG A 11 11.13 3.70 11.61
CA ARG A 11 12.47 3.52 11.05
C ARG A 11 12.98 4.86 10.53
N GLN A 12 14.20 5.22 10.94
CA GLN A 12 14.89 6.40 10.47
C GLN A 12 15.60 6.15 9.13
N GLY A 13 15.85 7.21 8.36
CA GLY A 13 16.57 7.14 7.08
C GLY A 13 15.75 6.60 5.90
N VAL A 14 14.47 6.27 6.11
CA VAL A 14 13.56 5.88 5.04
C VAL A 14 13.20 7.09 4.18
N LYS A 15 13.17 6.88 2.85
CA LYS A 15 12.74 7.91 1.89
C LYS A 15 11.58 7.39 1.04
N PHE A 16 10.67 8.28 0.71
CA PHE A 16 9.67 8.04 -0.31
C PHE A 16 10.29 8.01 -1.71
N HIS A 17 9.56 7.51 -2.70
CA HIS A 17 10.01 7.38 -4.09
C HIS A 17 10.41 8.73 -4.73
N ASN A 18 9.85 9.84 -4.26
CA ASN A 18 10.22 11.18 -4.65
C ASN A 18 11.44 11.77 -3.89
N GLY A 19 12.06 10.97 -3.01
CA GLY A 19 13.22 11.36 -2.20
C GLY A 19 12.89 12.06 -0.88
N ALA A 20 11.63 12.39 -0.61
CA ALA A 20 11.23 13.02 0.65
C ALA A 20 11.45 12.07 1.85
N PRO A 21 11.88 12.57 3.02
CA PRO A 21 12.06 11.74 4.21
C PRO A 21 10.72 11.26 4.75
N PHE A 22 10.71 10.05 5.31
CA PHE A 22 9.58 9.49 6.05
C PHE A 22 9.65 9.91 7.51
N THR A 23 8.53 10.45 8.03
CA THR A 23 8.42 10.92 9.41
C THR A 23 7.05 10.58 10.03
N ALA A 24 6.90 10.90 11.30
CA ALA A 24 5.64 10.76 12.02
C ALA A 24 4.48 11.59 11.42
N ASP A 25 4.79 12.72 10.78
CA ASP A 25 3.77 13.55 10.12
C ASP A 25 3.09 12.82 8.96
N ASP A 26 3.83 11.94 8.25
CA ASP A 26 3.30 11.12 7.16
C ASP A 26 2.33 10.05 7.70
N VAL A 27 2.68 9.44 8.84
CA VAL A 27 1.81 8.47 9.53
C VAL A 27 0.52 9.15 10.00
N VAL A 28 0.63 10.32 10.65
CA VAL A 28 -0.53 11.09 11.11
C VAL A 28 -1.43 11.45 9.92
N ALA A 29 -0.88 11.98 8.84
CA ALA A 29 -1.65 12.35 7.66
C ALA A 29 -2.38 11.14 7.04
N SER A 30 -1.69 10.01 6.91
CA SER A 30 -2.25 8.78 6.32
C SER A 30 -3.33 8.17 7.19
N MET A 31 -3.12 8.08 8.51
CA MET A 31 -4.12 7.55 9.43
C MET A 31 -5.35 8.45 9.51
N THR A 32 -5.16 9.77 9.49
CA THR A 32 -6.28 10.74 9.43
C THR A 32 -7.06 10.57 8.14
N ARG A 33 -6.36 10.40 7.00
CA ARG A 33 -6.99 10.22 5.70
C ARG A 33 -7.79 8.91 5.63
N VAL A 34 -7.27 7.81 6.13
CA VAL A 34 -7.96 6.51 6.10
C VAL A 34 -9.15 6.45 7.05
N SER A 35 -9.12 7.21 8.14
CA SER A 35 -10.22 7.28 9.11
C SER A 35 -11.33 8.27 8.74
N ASP A 36 -11.20 9.02 7.65
CA ASP A 36 -12.24 9.92 7.13
C ASP A 36 -13.51 9.12 6.76
N ASP A 37 -14.68 9.72 6.97
CA ASP A 37 -15.98 9.07 6.71
C ASP A 37 -16.17 8.67 5.25
N ALA A 38 -15.55 9.38 4.32
CA ALA A 38 -15.58 9.05 2.89
C ALA A 38 -14.61 7.92 2.51
N SER A 39 -13.73 7.49 3.42
CA SER A 39 -12.72 6.49 3.11
C SER A 39 -13.32 5.08 2.99
N PRO A 40 -13.13 4.38 1.87
CA PRO A 40 -13.55 2.99 1.72
C PRO A 40 -12.78 2.04 2.65
N LEU A 41 -11.64 2.47 3.20
CA LEU A 41 -10.80 1.68 4.10
C LEU A 41 -11.07 1.95 5.59
N LYS A 42 -11.98 2.87 5.92
CA LYS A 42 -12.32 3.19 7.32
C LYS A 42 -12.74 1.95 8.11
N GLY A 43 -13.49 1.04 7.46
CA GLY A 43 -13.93 -0.22 8.06
C GLY A 43 -12.78 -1.16 8.50
N ASN A 44 -11.58 -0.98 7.96
CA ASN A 44 -10.40 -1.76 8.35
C ASN A 44 -9.80 -1.29 9.69
N LEU A 45 -10.35 -0.24 10.30
CA LEU A 45 -9.87 0.34 11.56
C LEU A 45 -10.99 0.45 12.61
N PRO A 46 -11.66 -0.66 12.99
CA PRO A 46 -12.89 -0.62 13.79
C PRO A 46 -12.68 -0.04 15.19
N ALA A 47 -11.50 -0.19 15.78
CA ALA A 47 -11.17 0.31 17.10
C ALA A 47 -10.33 1.61 17.09
N PHE A 48 -10.01 2.16 15.91
CA PHE A 48 -9.20 3.38 15.83
C PHE A 48 -9.94 4.58 16.43
N LYS A 49 -9.23 5.35 17.25
CA LYS A 49 -9.74 6.58 17.87
C LYS A 49 -8.97 7.80 17.36
N ALA A 50 -7.64 7.75 17.45
CA ALA A 50 -6.77 8.85 17.07
C ALA A 50 -5.34 8.38 16.82
N VAL A 51 -4.58 9.21 16.12
CA VAL A 51 -3.13 9.09 15.99
C VAL A 51 -2.48 10.38 16.46
N ARG A 52 -1.38 10.28 17.20
CA ARG A 52 -0.61 11.43 17.67
C ARG A 52 0.86 11.29 17.38
N LYS A 53 1.45 12.35 16.87
CA LYS A 53 2.89 12.52 16.83
C LYS A 53 3.42 12.75 18.24
N VAL A 54 4.41 11.96 18.67
CA VAL A 54 5.15 12.16 19.92
C VAL A 54 6.44 12.90 19.64
N ASP A 55 7.18 12.45 18.62
CA ASP A 55 8.36 13.10 18.04
C ASP A 55 8.42 12.75 16.55
N ASP A 56 9.48 13.16 15.83
CA ASP A 56 9.59 12.94 14.39
C ASP A 56 9.62 11.46 13.99
N PHE A 57 9.93 10.56 14.92
CA PHE A 57 10.02 9.11 14.66
C PHE A 57 9.24 8.27 15.68
N THR A 58 8.29 8.90 16.37
CA THR A 58 7.43 8.19 17.32
C THR A 58 5.98 8.64 17.18
N VAL A 59 5.08 7.67 17.05
CA VAL A 59 3.64 7.91 17.02
C VAL A 59 2.92 7.04 18.03
N ASP A 60 1.83 7.57 18.58
CA ASP A 60 0.86 6.83 19.37
C ASP A 60 -0.43 6.66 18.56
N ILE A 61 -0.88 5.43 18.44
CA ILE A 61 -2.20 5.09 17.91
C ILE A 61 -3.11 4.76 19.09
N GLU A 62 -4.15 5.56 19.25
CA GLU A 62 -5.17 5.38 20.29
C GLU A 62 -6.34 4.57 19.78
N MET A 63 -6.82 3.67 20.61
CA MET A 63 -8.00 2.85 20.36
C MET A 63 -9.15 3.24 21.29
N THR A 64 -10.38 3.03 20.83
CA THR A 64 -11.60 3.24 21.63
C THR A 64 -11.74 2.23 22.78
N HIS A 65 -11.19 1.04 22.60
CA HIS A 65 -11.15 -0.07 23.56
C HIS A 65 -9.94 -0.96 23.28
N PRO A 66 -9.51 -1.84 24.20
CA PRO A 66 -8.46 -2.81 23.91
C PRO A 66 -8.84 -3.71 22.74
N TYR A 67 -8.01 -3.73 21.68
CA TYR A 67 -8.30 -4.44 20.45
C TYR A 67 -7.05 -5.19 19.95
N PRO A 68 -6.96 -6.50 20.22
CA PRO A 68 -5.76 -7.30 19.91
C PRO A 68 -5.43 -7.40 18.42
N LEU A 69 -6.42 -7.23 17.52
CA LEU A 69 -6.23 -7.36 16.08
C LEU A 69 -5.73 -6.07 15.41
N MET A 70 -5.58 -4.97 16.15
CA MET A 70 -5.14 -3.68 15.58
C MET A 70 -3.85 -3.80 14.75
N LEU A 71 -2.86 -4.57 15.21
CA LEU A 71 -1.61 -4.75 14.48
C LEU A 71 -1.82 -5.45 13.14
N ASN A 72 -2.75 -6.41 13.08
CA ASN A 72 -3.11 -7.08 11.83
C ASN A 72 -3.84 -6.10 10.87
N ASP A 73 -4.78 -5.34 11.39
CA ASP A 73 -5.56 -4.39 10.57
C ASP A 73 -4.67 -3.28 10.00
N LEU A 74 -3.69 -2.81 10.76
CA LEU A 74 -2.71 -1.82 10.31
C LEU A 74 -1.87 -2.29 9.12
N THR A 75 -1.73 -3.60 8.86
CA THR A 75 -1.01 -4.11 7.68
C THR A 75 -1.69 -3.74 6.37
N ASN A 76 -2.97 -3.39 6.39
CA ASN A 76 -3.74 -2.94 5.23
C ASN A 76 -3.68 -1.42 5.00
N ILE A 77 -2.96 -0.69 5.86
CA ILE A 77 -2.88 0.77 5.78
C ILE A 77 -1.51 1.17 5.22
N PHE A 78 -1.54 1.80 4.06
CA PHE A 78 -0.34 2.31 3.40
C PHE A 78 -0.09 3.76 3.79
N ILE A 79 1.19 4.10 4.01
CA ILE A 79 1.58 5.45 4.41
C ILE A 79 1.95 6.27 3.17
N PHE A 80 1.31 7.41 3.03
CA PHE A 80 1.59 8.42 2.01
C PHE A 80 2.51 9.51 2.58
N ASN A 81 3.33 10.11 1.73
CA ASN A 81 4.01 11.33 2.10
C ASN A 81 3.01 12.49 2.25
N ARG A 82 3.00 13.13 3.42
CA ARG A 82 2.06 14.23 3.74
C ARG A 82 2.15 15.37 2.74
N GLN A 83 3.38 15.84 2.42
CA GLN A 83 3.56 16.97 1.51
C GLN A 83 3.09 16.60 0.09
N TRP A 84 3.40 15.40 -0.38
CA TRP A 84 2.91 14.93 -1.67
C TRP A 84 1.37 14.89 -1.74
N LEU A 85 0.68 14.50 -0.65
CA LEU A 85 -0.79 14.57 -0.60
C LEU A 85 -1.29 16.01 -0.72
N VAL A 86 -0.62 16.97 -0.06
CA VAL A 86 -0.97 18.40 -0.13
C VAL A 86 -0.77 18.94 -1.53
N ASP A 87 0.41 18.73 -2.11
CA ASP A 87 0.80 19.24 -3.42
C ASP A 87 -0.09 18.74 -4.56
N ASN A 88 -0.69 17.57 -4.37
CA ASN A 88 -1.56 16.93 -5.34
C ASN A 88 -3.05 16.95 -4.96
N ASN A 89 -3.47 17.81 -4.04
CA ASN A 89 -4.84 17.95 -3.57
C ASN A 89 -5.51 16.62 -3.17
N SER A 90 -4.73 15.71 -2.56
CA SER A 90 -5.13 14.33 -2.24
C SER A 90 -5.19 14.05 -0.73
N THR A 91 -5.28 15.08 0.09
CA THR A 91 -5.39 14.97 1.56
C THR A 91 -6.71 14.29 2.00
N LYS A 92 -7.75 14.38 1.16
CA LYS A 92 -8.99 13.64 1.34
C LYS A 92 -8.95 12.32 0.59
N PRO A 93 -9.61 11.26 1.10
CA PRO A 93 -9.72 10.00 0.40
C PRO A 93 -10.63 10.13 -0.83
N THR A 94 -10.58 9.12 -1.70
CA THR A 94 -11.58 8.91 -2.74
C THR A 94 -12.96 8.74 -2.12
N ASP A 95 -13.95 9.45 -2.64
CA ASP A 95 -15.36 9.27 -2.25
C ASP A 95 -16.07 8.50 -3.36
N ALA A 96 -16.12 7.17 -3.20
CA ALA A 96 -16.72 6.28 -4.19
C ALA A 96 -18.23 6.54 -4.37
N ALA A 97 -18.93 6.95 -3.31
CA ALA A 97 -20.36 7.25 -3.37
C ALA A 97 -20.65 8.48 -4.26
N LYS A 98 -19.75 9.45 -4.24
CA LYS A 98 -19.85 10.67 -5.07
C LYS A 98 -19.08 10.58 -6.39
N LYS A 99 -18.42 9.44 -6.67
CA LYS A 99 -17.53 9.25 -7.83
C LYS A 99 -16.42 10.31 -7.90
N ILE A 100 -15.90 10.71 -6.73
CA ILE A 100 -14.80 11.66 -6.64
C ILE A 100 -13.50 10.87 -6.51
N GLU A 101 -12.64 11.00 -7.51
CA GLU A 101 -11.29 10.45 -7.52
C GLU A 101 -10.26 11.57 -7.36
N GLY A 102 -9.24 11.31 -6.53
CA GLY A 102 -8.13 12.22 -6.36
C GLY A 102 -6.89 11.76 -7.15
N TYR A 103 -5.88 12.61 -7.25
CA TYR A 103 -4.60 12.27 -7.88
C TYR A 103 -3.99 10.98 -7.33
N ALA A 104 -4.09 10.73 -6.01
CA ALA A 104 -3.59 9.54 -5.36
C ALA A 104 -4.33 8.23 -5.73
N THR A 105 -5.45 8.31 -6.47
CA THR A 105 -6.14 7.11 -6.99
C THR A 105 -5.35 6.45 -8.13
N HIS A 106 -4.64 7.26 -8.92
CA HIS A 106 -3.92 6.82 -10.11
C HIS A 106 -2.40 6.99 -10.00
N ASN A 107 -1.92 7.56 -8.92
CA ASN A 107 -0.51 7.85 -8.69
C ASN A 107 -0.05 7.36 -7.33
N ALA A 108 1.20 6.92 -7.25
CA ALA A 108 1.77 6.38 -6.02
C ALA A 108 3.11 7.03 -5.69
N ASN A 109 3.32 7.29 -4.39
CA ASN A 109 4.59 7.74 -3.84
C ASN A 109 4.83 6.98 -2.53
N GLY A 110 5.33 5.76 -2.63
CA GLY A 110 5.59 4.85 -1.51
C GLY A 110 7.04 4.85 -1.06
N THR A 111 7.37 3.93 -0.17
CA THR A 111 8.72 3.69 0.38
C THR A 111 9.27 2.32 0.01
N GLY A 112 8.63 1.61 -0.90
CA GLY A 112 8.91 0.22 -1.25
C GLY A 112 10.10 0.03 -2.20
N PRO A 113 10.46 -1.26 -2.47
CA PRO A 113 11.56 -1.61 -3.36
C PRO A 113 11.29 -1.35 -4.83
N PHE A 114 10.06 -1.11 -5.21
CA PHE A 114 9.64 -0.78 -6.58
C PHE A 114 8.87 0.52 -6.62
N LYS A 115 9.03 1.27 -7.72
CA LYS A 115 8.31 2.51 -8.05
C LYS A 115 7.34 2.25 -9.18
N VAL A 116 6.17 2.88 -9.15
CA VAL A 116 5.24 2.85 -10.28
C VAL A 116 5.82 3.70 -11.41
N GLU A 117 6.08 3.09 -12.56
CA GLU A 117 6.47 3.77 -13.80
C GLU A 117 5.21 4.19 -14.59
N SER A 118 4.24 3.29 -14.69
CA SER A 118 2.96 3.60 -15.31
C SER A 118 1.85 2.74 -14.73
N TYR A 119 0.65 3.34 -14.67
CA TYR A 119 -0.56 2.67 -14.25
C TYR A 119 -1.69 2.96 -15.24
N ARG A 120 -2.28 1.91 -15.79
CA ARG A 120 -3.48 1.95 -16.62
C ARG A 120 -4.50 1.02 -15.99
N PRO A 121 -5.59 1.55 -15.38
CA PRO A 121 -6.63 0.74 -14.76
C PRO A 121 -7.07 -0.41 -15.66
N ASP A 122 -7.30 -1.58 -15.07
CA ASP A 122 -7.78 -2.80 -15.73
C ASP A 122 -6.95 -3.29 -16.93
N THR A 123 -5.82 -2.65 -17.22
CA THR A 123 -4.99 -2.96 -18.36
C THR A 123 -3.58 -3.39 -17.96
N ARG A 124 -2.84 -2.51 -17.28
CA ARG A 124 -1.42 -2.78 -17.00
C ARG A 124 -0.86 -1.85 -15.92
N THR A 125 -0.10 -2.42 -14.98
CA THR A 125 0.75 -1.68 -14.07
C THR A 125 2.20 -2.04 -14.33
N VAL A 126 3.06 -1.05 -14.48
CA VAL A 126 4.50 -1.22 -14.65
C VAL A 126 5.22 -0.67 -13.45
N LEU A 127 6.05 -1.52 -12.83
CA LEU A 127 6.89 -1.18 -11.71
C LEU A 127 8.36 -1.32 -12.11
N VAL A 128 9.19 -0.38 -11.64
CA VAL A 128 10.65 -0.41 -11.81
C VAL A 128 11.34 -0.41 -10.46
N VAL A 129 12.49 -1.03 -10.38
CA VAL A 129 13.26 -1.14 -9.14
C VAL A 129 13.59 0.25 -8.58
N ASN A 130 13.42 0.40 -7.26
CA ASN A 130 13.86 1.56 -6.51
C ASN A 130 15.31 1.36 -6.05
N LYS A 131 16.27 1.91 -6.79
CA LYS A 131 17.71 1.79 -6.47
C LYS A 131 18.11 2.46 -5.15
N ASP A 132 17.30 3.42 -4.69
CA ASP A 132 17.49 4.15 -3.44
C ASP A 132 16.66 3.58 -2.28
N TRP A 133 16.21 2.33 -2.39
CA TRP A 133 15.44 1.69 -1.35
C TRP A 133 16.27 1.55 -0.06
N TRP A 134 15.65 1.78 1.06
CA TRP A 134 16.26 1.83 2.39
C TRP A 134 16.74 0.47 2.94
N ASP A 135 16.34 -0.66 2.33
CA ASP A 135 16.75 -2.01 2.74
C ASP A 135 17.48 -2.71 1.57
N LYS A 136 18.00 -3.91 1.83
CA LYS A 136 18.70 -4.70 0.81
C LYS A 136 17.69 -5.44 -0.06
N PRO A 137 17.74 -5.31 -1.39
CA PRO A 137 16.90 -6.09 -2.29
C PRO A 137 17.11 -7.59 -2.06
N ARG A 138 16.00 -8.33 -1.94
CA ARG A 138 16.00 -9.80 -1.84
C ARG A 138 15.46 -10.44 -3.13
N HIS A 139 15.54 -9.72 -4.22
CA HIS A 139 15.07 -10.09 -5.55
C HIS A 139 16.11 -9.69 -6.60
N ASN A 140 16.00 -10.28 -7.77
CA ASN A 140 16.83 -10.01 -8.95
C ASN A 140 16.03 -9.36 -10.08
N LEU A 141 14.90 -8.72 -9.75
CA LEU A 141 14.02 -8.10 -10.74
C LEU A 141 14.31 -6.61 -10.85
N ASP A 142 14.49 -6.12 -12.07
CA ASP A 142 14.59 -4.70 -12.38
C ASP A 142 13.24 -4.06 -12.71
N ARG A 143 12.31 -4.89 -13.23
CA ARG A 143 11.00 -4.48 -13.74
C ARG A 143 9.96 -5.55 -13.49
N ILE A 144 8.75 -5.13 -13.13
CA ILE A 144 7.57 -5.99 -12.99
C ILE A 144 6.46 -5.38 -13.85
N GLU A 145 5.83 -6.20 -14.67
CA GLU A 145 4.65 -5.84 -15.43
C GLU A 145 3.48 -6.67 -14.93
N PHE A 146 2.50 -6.03 -14.34
CA PHE A 146 1.28 -6.67 -13.88
C PHE A 146 0.15 -6.42 -14.89
N THR A 147 -0.40 -7.50 -15.42
CA THR A 147 -1.52 -7.47 -16.37
C THR A 147 -2.70 -8.23 -15.75
N PRO A 148 -3.84 -7.57 -15.47
CA PRO A 148 -5.03 -8.24 -14.97
C PRO A 148 -5.59 -9.20 -16.02
N ILE A 149 -5.71 -10.49 -15.70
CA ILE A 149 -6.36 -11.50 -16.53
C ILE A 149 -7.45 -12.17 -15.70
N ALA A 150 -8.69 -11.81 -15.90
CA ALA A 150 -9.81 -12.27 -15.09
C ALA A 150 -10.06 -13.79 -15.20
N SER A 151 -9.95 -14.34 -16.41
CA SER A 151 -10.21 -15.76 -16.71
C SER A 151 -9.07 -16.65 -16.20
N ALA A 152 -9.34 -17.58 -15.29
CA ALA A 152 -8.34 -18.52 -14.79
C ALA A 152 -7.76 -19.45 -15.89
N PRO A 153 -8.57 -20.05 -16.81
CA PRO A 153 -8.02 -20.80 -17.94
C PRO A 153 -7.10 -19.98 -18.84
N THR A 154 -7.43 -18.69 -19.06
CA THR A 154 -6.61 -17.79 -19.86
C THR A 154 -5.27 -17.49 -19.18
N ARG A 155 -5.25 -17.31 -17.84
CA ARG A 155 -4.01 -17.14 -17.08
C ARG A 155 -3.10 -18.37 -17.16
N VAL A 156 -3.68 -19.57 -17.04
CA VAL A 156 -2.93 -20.83 -17.17
C VAL A 156 -2.34 -20.97 -18.58
N ALA A 157 -3.13 -20.69 -19.62
CA ALA A 157 -2.64 -20.72 -21.00
C ALA A 157 -1.50 -19.71 -21.23
N ALA A 158 -1.63 -18.48 -20.75
CA ALA A 158 -0.61 -17.44 -20.85
C ALA A 158 0.70 -17.81 -20.10
N LEU A 159 0.59 -18.50 -18.96
CA LEU A 159 1.77 -19.00 -18.24
C LEU A 159 2.46 -20.12 -19.03
N LEU A 160 1.72 -21.06 -19.60
CA LEU A 160 2.26 -22.19 -20.37
C LEU A 160 2.85 -21.76 -21.71
N SER A 161 2.32 -20.70 -22.35
CA SER A 161 2.87 -20.12 -23.57
C SER A 161 4.11 -19.24 -23.31
N GLY A 162 4.36 -18.85 -22.06
CA GLY A 162 5.43 -17.92 -21.71
C GLY A 162 5.08 -16.44 -21.88
N ASP A 163 3.80 -16.11 -22.18
CA ASP A 163 3.33 -14.71 -22.27
C ASP A 163 3.37 -14.01 -20.91
N ILE A 164 3.24 -14.77 -19.83
CA ILE A 164 3.49 -14.32 -18.47
C ILE A 164 4.47 -15.27 -17.76
N ASN A 165 5.23 -14.75 -16.81
CA ASN A 165 6.24 -15.53 -16.08
C ASN A 165 5.77 -15.99 -14.70
N PHE A 166 4.67 -15.43 -14.21
CA PHE A 166 4.11 -15.70 -12.89
C PHE A 166 2.60 -15.51 -12.89
N THR A 167 1.89 -16.33 -12.14
CA THR A 167 0.46 -16.14 -11.85
C THR A 167 0.16 -16.51 -10.40
N GLU A 168 -0.76 -15.79 -9.79
CA GLU A 168 -1.38 -16.17 -8.53
C GLU A 168 -2.65 -16.98 -8.79
N ASN A 169 -3.10 -17.71 -7.78
CA ASN A 169 -4.38 -18.42 -7.78
C ASN A 169 -4.54 -19.37 -8.98
N ALA A 170 -3.55 -20.23 -9.21
CA ALA A 170 -3.66 -21.30 -10.20
C ALA A 170 -4.79 -22.27 -9.79
N PRO A 171 -5.69 -22.66 -10.72
CA PRO A 171 -6.76 -23.62 -10.42
C PRO A 171 -6.19 -24.98 -10.02
N LEU A 172 -6.78 -25.62 -9.02
CA LEU A 172 -6.29 -26.90 -8.50
C LEU A 172 -6.26 -28.00 -9.58
N GLN A 173 -7.22 -28.00 -10.50
CA GLN A 173 -7.30 -28.96 -11.60
C GLN A 173 -6.17 -28.81 -12.65
N ASP A 174 -5.47 -27.68 -12.67
CA ASP A 174 -4.38 -27.41 -13.61
C ASP A 174 -2.99 -27.67 -13.01
N LEU A 175 -2.89 -28.02 -11.73
CA LEU A 175 -1.61 -28.15 -11.03
C LEU A 175 -0.70 -29.22 -11.67
N ASP A 176 -1.25 -30.36 -12.08
CA ASP A 176 -0.45 -31.44 -12.70
C ASP A 176 0.11 -30.98 -14.07
N ARG A 177 -0.71 -30.26 -14.84
CA ARG A 177 -0.30 -29.66 -16.10
C ARG A 177 0.77 -28.56 -15.94
N LEU A 178 0.72 -27.82 -14.83
CA LEU A 178 1.69 -26.75 -14.54
C LEU A 178 3.02 -27.28 -13.97
N ARG A 179 3.03 -28.55 -13.49
CA ARG A 179 4.24 -29.21 -12.98
C ARG A 179 5.00 -30.00 -14.03
N ALA A 180 4.36 -30.31 -15.14
CA ALA A 180 4.95 -31.06 -16.26
C ALA A 180 5.89 -30.17 -17.11
#